data_a4a7d7bf866559dd484e481cc1974f42
#
_entry.id   a4a7d7bf866559dd484e481cc1974f42
#
_cell.length_a   1.000
_cell.length_b   1.000
_cell.length_c   1.000
_cell.angle_alpha   90.00
_cell.angle_beta   90.00
_cell.angle_gamma   90.00
#
_symmetry.space_group_name_H-M   'P 1'
#
loop_
_entity.id
_entity.type
_entity.pdbx_description
1 polymer ?
#
loop_
_entity_poly.entity_id
_entity_poly.type
_entity_poly.pdbx_seq_one_letter_code
_entity_poly.pdbx_strand_id
1 'polypeptide(L)'
;RYDMTRFALITSLLLTAMTATAQKPAPLTAEERRVIIGKGTEAPFSGRYYDFDEEGTYRCRQCGAALYRSEDKFDAGCGWPSFDDELPGAIRRQRDADGRRTEILCARCGAHLGHVFAGEGFTPKNLRHCVNSISLTFEPKSAEQHEQTAIFAGGCFWGVEYMFSRMPGVRSIEAGYTGGHTENPTYEEVC
;
A
#
# COMPACT_ATOMS: atom_id res chain seq x y z
N ARG A 1 22.48 59.00 -8.65
CA ARG A 1 21.55 58.47 -7.62
C ARG A 1 20.56 57.58 -8.36
N TYR A 2 20.75 56.27 -8.33
CA TYR A 2 19.78 55.29 -8.82
C TYR A 2 19.05 54.71 -7.61
N ASP A 3 17.73 54.94 -7.63
CA ASP A 3 16.82 54.39 -6.64
C ASP A 3 16.45 52.98 -7.04
N MET A 4 16.87 51.99 -6.23
CA MET A 4 16.56 50.57 -6.44
C MET A 4 15.32 50.22 -5.62
N THR A 5 14.16 50.43 -6.21
CA THR A 5 12.89 49.92 -5.67
C THR A 5 12.85 48.40 -5.77
N ARG A 6 12.68 47.76 -4.63
CA ARG A 6 12.63 46.32 -4.38
C ARG A 6 11.47 45.66 -5.14
N PHE A 7 11.78 44.80 -6.10
CA PHE A 7 10.85 43.81 -6.61
C PHE A 7 10.91 42.56 -5.72
N ALA A 8 9.91 42.40 -4.85
CA ALA A 8 9.68 41.16 -4.15
C ALA A 8 8.92 40.24 -5.08
N LEU A 9 9.62 39.24 -5.66
CA LEU A 9 9.01 38.12 -6.34
C LEU A 9 8.46 37.14 -5.29
N ILE A 10 7.15 37.18 -5.11
CA ILE A 10 6.42 36.18 -4.36
C ILE A 10 6.25 34.96 -5.31
N THR A 11 7.14 33.99 -5.21
CA THR A 11 6.94 32.68 -5.84
C THR A 11 5.91 31.92 -5.02
N SER A 12 4.65 31.98 -5.49
CA SER A 12 3.57 31.13 -4.97
C SER A 12 3.85 29.69 -5.37
N LEU A 13 4.34 28.90 -4.43
CA LEU A 13 4.53 27.45 -4.57
C LEU A 13 3.14 26.80 -4.53
N LEU A 14 2.54 26.57 -5.69
CA LEU A 14 1.32 25.76 -5.82
C LEU A 14 1.69 24.30 -5.54
N LEU A 15 1.52 23.92 -4.28
CA LEU A 15 1.57 22.52 -3.84
C LEU A 15 0.28 21.85 -4.34
N THR A 16 0.32 21.29 -5.56
CA THR A 16 -0.74 20.40 -6.06
C THR A 16 -0.68 19.10 -5.26
N ALA A 17 -1.45 19.05 -4.17
CA ALA A 17 -1.73 17.79 -3.52
C ALA A 17 -2.45 16.88 -4.53
N MET A 18 -1.75 15.91 -5.10
CA MET A 18 -2.35 14.80 -5.81
C MET A 18 -3.15 14.00 -4.78
N THR A 19 -4.42 14.35 -4.61
CA THR A 19 -5.38 13.49 -3.92
C THR A 19 -5.55 12.26 -4.80
N ALA A 20 -4.95 11.15 -4.39
CA ALA A 20 -5.29 9.85 -4.94
C ALA A 20 -6.80 9.67 -4.73
N THR A 21 -7.58 9.87 -5.77
CA THR A 21 -9.02 9.58 -5.77
C THR A 21 -9.15 8.08 -5.59
N ALA A 22 -9.48 7.65 -4.37
CA ALA A 22 -9.81 6.26 -4.09
C ALA A 22 -10.96 5.86 -5.02
N GLN A 23 -10.64 5.06 -6.03
CA GLN A 23 -11.59 4.59 -7.02
C GLN A 23 -12.70 3.84 -6.29
N LYS A 24 -13.95 4.26 -6.49
CA LYS A 24 -15.10 3.59 -5.88
C LYS A 24 -15.12 2.12 -6.35
N PRO A 25 -15.18 1.15 -5.42
CA PRO A 25 -15.19 -0.26 -5.78
C PRO A 25 -16.31 -0.57 -6.77
N ALA A 26 -16.03 -1.49 -7.71
CA ALA A 26 -17.05 -1.96 -8.66
C ALA A 26 -18.23 -2.58 -7.93
N PRO A 27 -19.45 -2.54 -8.53
CA PRO A 27 -20.63 -3.17 -7.95
C PRO A 27 -20.39 -4.63 -7.57
N LEU A 28 -20.99 -5.07 -6.46
CA LEU A 28 -20.88 -6.44 -5.99
C LEU A 28 -21.61 -7.39 -6.93
N THR A 29 -21.01 -8.54 -7.22
CA THR A 29 -21.64 -9.69 -7.89
C THR A 29 -22.74 -10.31 -7.01
N ALA A 30 -23.52 -11.23 -7.55
CA ALA A 30 -24.55 -11.93 -6.78
C ALA A 30 -23.94 -12.75 -5.62
N GLU A 31 -22.79 -13.41 -5.85
CA GLU A 31 -22.13 -14.19 -4.82
C GLU A 31 -21.48 -13.31 -3.75
N GLU A 32 -20.82 -12.23 -4.14
CA GLU A 32 -20.32 -11.24 -3.19
C GLU A 32 -21.44 -10.67 -2.32
N ARG A 33 -22.61 -10.37 -2.90
CA ARG A 33 -23.78 -9.93 -2.12
C ARG A 33 -24.26 -10.98 -1.13
N ARG A 34 -24.28 -12.25 -1.51
CA ARG A 34 -24.69 -13.36 -0.64
C ARG A 34 -23.81 -13.43 0.62
N VAL A 35 -22.51 -13.25 0.46
CA VAL A 35 -21.55 -13.29 1.57
C VAL A 35 -21.50 -11.95 2.31
N ILE A 36 -21.24 -10.84 1.60
CA ILE A 36 -20.92 -9.54 2.20
C ILE A 36 -22.15 -8.88 2.84
N ILE A 37 -23.31 -8.97 2.17
CA ILE A 37 -24.56 -8.36 2.62
C ILE A 37 -25.43 -9.39 3.33
N GLY A 38 -25.55 -10.58 2.75
CA GLY A 38 -26.39 -11.66 3.29
C GLY A 38 -25.74 -12.44 4.43
N LYS A 39 -24.50 -12.06 4.85
CA LYS A 39 -23.76 -12.69 5.94
C LYS A 39 -23.53 -14.19 5.73
N GLY A 40 -23.37 -14.59 4.47
CA GLY A 40 -23.03 -15.96 4.13
C GLY A 40 -21.55 -16.27 4.35
N THR A 41 -21.18 -17.51 4.08
CA THR A 41 -19.79 -17.97 4.11
C THR A 41 -19.45 -18.56 2.75
N GLU A 42 -18.25 -18.27 2.23
CA GLU A 42 -17.73 -18.97 1.06
C GLU A 42 -17.27 -20.37 1.41
N ALA A 43 -17.14 -21.26 0.41
CA ALA A 43 -16.65 -22.60 0.65
C ALA A 43 -15.18 -22.56 1.13
N PRO A 44 -14.78 -23.46 2.05
CA PRO A 44 -13.38 -23.53 2.48
C PRO A 44 -12.48 -23.88 1.30
N PHE A 45 -11.26 -23.37 1.29
CA PHE A 45 -10.22 -23.57 0.26
C PHE A 45 -10.59 -23.08 -1.15
N SER A 46 -11.70 -22.35 -1.31
CA SER A 46 -12.13 -21.81 -2.60
C SER A 46 -11.73 -20.35 -2.82
N GLY A 47 -11.38 -19.65 -1.76
CA GLY A 47 -11.14 -18.22 -1.79
C GLY A 47 -9.75 -17.87 -2.33
N ARG A 48 -9.66 -16.77 -3.10
CA ARG A 48 -8.41 -16.32 -3.73
C ARG A 48 -7.27 -16.09 -2.74
N TYR A 49 -7.58 -15.62 -1.54
CA TYR A 49 -6.56 -15.16 -0.57
C TYR A 49 -6.26 -16.19 0.52
N TYR A 50 -6.77 -17.41 0.42
CA TYR A 50 -6.45 -18.49 1.34
C TYR A 50 -4.95 -18.80 1.28
N ASP A 51 -4.46 -19.18 0.11
CA ASP A 51 -3.05 -19.51 -0.18
C ASP A 51 -2.43 -18.34 -0.99
N PHE A 52 -2.18 -17.21 -0.32
CA PHE A 52 -1.72 -15.99 -0.97
C PHE A 52 -0.78 -15.22 -0.03
N ASP A 53 0.50 -15.08 -0.42
CA ASP A 53 1.58 -14.61 0.45
C ASP A 53 2.27 -13.32 -0.03
N GLU A 54 1.65 -12.59 -0.97
CA GLU A 54 2.21 -11.31 -1.41
C GLU A 54 2.14 -10.26 -0.30
N GLU A 55 3.17 -9.38 -0.23
CA GLU A 55 3.19 -8.25 0.69
C GLU A 55 2.24 -7.13 0.26
N GLY A 56 1.40 -6.67 1.18
CA GLY A 56 0.46 -5.60 0.90
C GLY A 56 -0.62 -5.43 1.96
N THR A 57 -1.70 -4.78 1.54
CA THR A 57 -2.84 -4.46 2.41
C THR A 57 -4.11 -5.10 1.87
N TYR A 58 -4.80 -5.83 2.73
CA TYR A 58 -6.14 -6.34 2.45
C TYR A 58 -7.18 -5.28 2.75
N ARG A 59 -8.05 -5.02 1.78
CA ARG A 59 -9.07 -3.99 1.83
C ARG A 59 -10.46 -4.57 1.76
N CYS A 60 -11.44 -3.85 2.31
CA CYS A 60 -12.85 -4.19 2.18
C CYS A 60 -13.31 -4.16 0.71
N ARG A 61 -13.83 -5.27 0.21
CA ARG A 61 -14.34 -5.39 -1.16
C ARG A 61 -15.48 -4.40 -1.44
N GLN A 62 -16.32 -4.08 -0.45
CA GLN A 62 -17.47 -3.19 -0.62
C GLN A 62 -17.09 -1.72 -0.64
N CYS A 63 -16.13 -1.26 0.18
CA CYS A 63 -15.87 0.17 0.33
C CYS A 63 -14.41 0.59 0.16
N GLY A 64 -13.48 -0.35 -0.04
CA GLY A 64 -12.06 -0.08 -0.21
C GLY A 64 -11.31 0.33 1.07
N ALA A 65 -11.94 0.29 2.26
CA ALA A 65 -11.25 0.60 3.50
C ALA A 65 -10.15 -0.44 3.77
N ALA A 66 -8.95 -0.01 4.21
CA ALA A 66 -7.90 -0.90 4.63
C ALA A 66 -8.33 -1.65 5.90
N LEU A 67 -8.06 -2.95 5.97
CA LEU A 67 -8.51 -3.83 7.04
C LEU A 67 -7.36 -4.57 7.73
N TYR A 68 -6.49 -5.23 6.95
CA TYR A 68 -5.41 -6.07 7.45
C TYR A 68 -4.13 -5.84 6.66
N ARG A 69 -2.99 -6.13 7.27
CA ARG A 69 -1.70 -6.21 6.59
C ARG A 69 -1.35 -7.66 6.29
N SER A 70 -0.55 -7.88 5.25
CA SER A 70 -0.04 -9.21 4.93
C SER A 70 0.83 -9.81 6.05
N GLU A 71 1.54 -8.96 6.79
CA GLU A 71 2.38 -9.38 7.92
C GLU A 71 1.61 -9.97 9.10
N ASP A 72 0.31 -9.67 9.23
CA ASP A 72 -0.59 -10.23 10.25
C ASP A 72 -1.29 -11.51 9.77
N LYS A 73 -1.09 -11.91 8.50
CA LYS A 73 -1.68 -13.13 7.93
C LYS A 73 -0.88 -14.36 8.32
N PHE A 74 -1.60 -15.44 8.64
CA PHE A 74 -1.00 -16.75 8.91
C PHE A 74 -1.88 -17.88 8.40
N ASP A 75 -1.28 -19.06 8.22
CA ASP A 75 -2.03 -20.27 7.85
C ASP A 75 -2.58 -20.98 9.09
N ALA A 76 -3.90 -21.01 9.22
CA ALA A 76 -4.61 -21.75 10.26
C ALA A 76 -5.12 -23.12 9.76
N GLY A 77 -4.86 -23.52 8.52
CA GLY A 77 -5.34 -24.76 7.92
C GLY A 77 -6.86 -24.87 7.79
N CYS A 78 -7.60 -23.76 7.99
CA CYS A 78 -9.05 -23.78 8.05
C CYS A 78 -9.76 -23.55 6.71
N GLY A 79 -9.01 -23.18 5.66
CA GLY A 79 -9.52 -22.95 4.31
C GLY A 79 -9.99 -21.51 4.03
N TRP A 80 -9.75 -20.59 4.96
CA TRP A 80 -10.00 -19.15 4.82
C TRP A 80 -8.78 -18.34 5.24
N PRO A 81 -8.55 -17.15 4.67
CA PRO A 81 -7.53 -16.23 5.14
C PRO A 81 -7.69 -15.97 6.65
N SER A 82 -6.60 -16.10 7.38
CA SER A 82 -6.56 -15.89 8.82
C SER A 82 -5.56 -14.79 9.17
N PHE A 83 -5.97 -13.86 10.05
CA PHE A 83 -5.14 -12.77 10.51
C PHE A 83 -5.15 -12.72 12.05
N ASP A 84 -4.03 -12.39 12.65
CA ASP A 84 -3.91 -12.31 14.10
C ASP A 84 -4.05 -10.89 14.65
N ASP A 85 -4.14 -9.89 13.76
CA ASP A 85 -4.42 -8.49 14.10
C ASP A 85 -5.18 -7.80 12.97
N GLU A 86 -5.73 -6.63 13.26
CA GLU A 86 -6.36 -5.72 12.31
C GLU A 86 -5.74 -4.32 12.37
N LEU A 87 -5.90 -3.56 11.31
CA LEU A 87 -5.55 -2.14 11.33
C LEU A 87 -6.41 -1.38 12.36
N PRO A 88 -5.85 -0.42 13.11
CA PRO A 88 -6.55 0.30 14.16
C PRO A 88 -7.88 0.89 13.68
N GLY A 89 -8.97 0.50 14.34
CA GLY A 89 -10.32 0.98 14.04
C GLY A 89 -10.93 0.45 12.74
N ALA A 90 -10.31 -0.52 12.07
CA ALA A 90 -10.79 -1.07 10.80
C ALA A 90 -11.96 -2.04 10.96
N ILE A 91 -12.05 -2.71 12.09
CA ILE A 91 -12.99 -3.81 12.35
C ILE A 91 -13.95 -3.45 13.49
N ARG A 92 -15.22 -3.74 13.27
CA ARG A 92 -16.24 -3.73 14.31
C ARG A 92 -16.62 -5.16 14.62
N ARG A 93 -16.64 -5.50 15.92
CA ARG A 93 -17.06 -6.81 16.42
C ARG A 93 -18.49 -6.73 16.95
N GLN A 94 -19.28 -7.74 16.66
CA GLN A 94 -20.61 -7.90 17.25
C GLN A 94 -20.92 -9.37 17.48
N ARG A 95 -21.80 -9.65 18.44
CA ARG A 95 -22.25 -11.02 18.68
C ARG A 95 -23.05 -11.50 17.48
N ASP A 96 -22.75 -12.68 16.97
CA ASP A 96 -23.50 -13.28 15.88
C ASP A 96 -24.92 -13.64 16.33
N ALA A 97 -25.85 -13.79 15.38
CA ALA A 97 -27.22 -14.16 15.66
C ALA A 97 -27.34 -15.53 16.34
N ASP A 98 -26.38 -16.42 16.15
CA ASP A 98 -26.30 -17.72 16.81
C ASP A 98 -25.93 -17.62 18.32
N GLY A 99 -25.52 -16.44 18.79
CA GLY A 99 -25.12 -16.17 20.16
C GLY A 99 -23.82 -16.85 20.60
N ARG A 100 -23.13 -17.56 19.72
CA ARG A 100 -21.92 -18.35 20.02
C ARG A 100 -20.66 -17.73 19.47
N ARG A 101 -20.72 -17.14 18.28
CA ARG A 101 -19.57 -16.57 17.59
C ARG A 101 -19.57 -15.05 17.70
N THR A 102 -18.41 -14.46 17.47
CA THR A 102 -18.25 -13.00 17.30
C THR A 102 -18.03 -12.69 15.82
N GLU A 103 -19.03 -12.09 15.22
CA GLU A 103 -18.96 -11.60 13.83
C GLU A 103 -18.02 -10.40 13.73
N ILE A 104 -17.26 -10.34 12.66
CA ILE A 104 -16.40 -9.20 12.31
C ILE A 104 -16.94 -8.52 11.06
N LEU A 105 -17.02 -7.20 11.12
CA LEU A 105 -17.57 -6.32 10.11
C LEU A 105 -16.57 -5.21 9.80
N CYS A 106 -16.56 -4.75 8.56
CA CYS A 106 -15.88 -3.51 8.22
C CYS A 106 -16.47 -2.34 9.03
N ALA A 107 -15.63 -1.66 9.83
CA ALA A 107 -16.09 -0.56 10.67
C ALA A 107 -16.69 0.60 9.85
N ARG A 108 -16.20 0.80 8.60
CA ARG A 108 -16.60 1.90 7.74
C ARG A 108 -17.98 1.69 7.09
N CYS A 109 -18.27 0.49 6.59
CA CYS A 109 -19.49 0.26 5.79
C CYS A 109 -20.39 -0.86 6.32
N GLY A 110 -19.98 -1.60 7.36
CA GLY A 110 -20.75 -2.69 7.94
C GLY A 110 -20.74 -3.98 7.11
N ALA A 111 -19.91 -4.09 6.06
CA ALA A 111 -19.75 -5.31 5.28
C ALA A 111 -19.36 -6.48 6.17
N HIS A 112 -20.02 -7.63 6.00
CA HIS A 112 -19.65 -8.87 6.68
C HIS A 112 -18.27 -9.35 6.16
N LEU A 113 -17.39 -9.64 7.08
CA LEU A 113 -16.05 -10.13 6.78
C LEU A 113 -15.88 -11.61 7.15
N GLY A 114 -16.40 -12.00 8.29
CA GLY A 114 -16.25 -13.33 8.86
C GLY A 114 -16.44 -13.31 10.37
N HIS A 115 -15.60 -14.06 11.09
CA HIS A 115 -15.68 -14.21 12.55
C HIS A 115 -14.29 -14.13 13.18
N VAL A 116 -14.25 -13.73 14.45
CA VAL A 116 -13.03 -13.75 15.25
C VAL A 116 -13.12 -14.83 16.32
N PHE A 117 -12.03 -15.54 16.51
CA PHE A 117 -11.84 -16.59 17.51
C PHE A 117 -10.65 -16.24 18.41
N ALA A 118 -10.71 -16.63 19.68
CA ALA A 118 -9.66 -16.40 20.64
C ALA A 118 -9.34 -17.71 21.39
N GLY A 119 -8.11 -17.85 21.84
CA GLY A 119 -7.74 -18.99 22.68
C GLY A 119 -7.31 -20.24 21.90
N GLU A 120 -7.12 -20.16 20.58
CA GLU A 120 -6.74 -21.30 19.75
C GLU A 120 -5.22 -21.58 19.70
N GLY A 121 -4.39 -20.60 20.14
CA GLY A 121 -2.95 -20.78 20.30
C GLY A 121 -2.12 -20.77 19.01
N PHE A 122 -2.64 -20.29 17.90
CA PHE A 122 -1.91 -20.23 16.62
C PHE A 122 -0.76 -19.22 16.64
N THR A 123 -0.96 -18.07 17.29
CA THR A 123 0.02 -16.98 17.35
C THR A 123 0.12 -16.45 18.80
N PRO A 124 1.18 -15.70 19.14
CA PRO A 124 1.31 -15.07 20.45
C PRO A 124 0.17 -14.13 20.81
N LYS A 125 -0.47 -13.49 19.81
CA LYS A 125 -1.65 -12.61 20.04
C LYS A 125 -2.90 -13.42 20.40
N ASN A 126 -2.90 -14.72 20.13
CA ASN A 126 -3.97 -15.67 20.47
C ASN A 126 -5.36 -15.23 19.97
N LEU A 127 -5.38 -14.55 18.84
CA LEU A 127 -6.56 -14.13 18.09
C LEU A 127 -6.47 -14.67 16.66
N ARG A 128 -7.62 -15.02 16.11
CA ARG A 128 -7.74 -15.38 14.70
C ARG A 128 -8.98 -14.76 14.08
N HIS A 129 -8.78 -13.81 13.22
CA HIS A 129 -9.79 -13.28 12.33
C HIS A 129 -9.90 -14.21 11.11
N CYS A 130 -10.93 -15.03 11.07
CA CYS A 130 -11.24 -15.91 9.95
C CYS A 130 -12.12 -15.14 8.96
N VAL A 131 -11.56 -14.78 7.82
CA VAL A 131 -12.16 -13.82 6.89
C VAL A 131 -12.54 -14.48 5.58
N ASN A 132 -13.72 -14.21 5.05
CA ASN A 132 -14.09 -14.64 3.70
C ASN A 132 -13.20 -13.91 2.66
N SER A 133 -12.52 -14.65 1.82
CA SER A 133 -11.70 -14.10 0.73
C SER A 133 -12.50 -13.15 -0.16
N ILE A 134 -13.73 -13.52 -0.47
CA ILE A 134 -14.64 -12.75 -1.32
C ILE A 134 -15.01 -11.37 -0.72
N SER A 135 -14.84 -11.20 0.60
CA SER A 135 -15.04 -9.92 1.30
C SER A 135 -13.85 -8.98 1.22
N LEU A 136 -12.75 -9.43 0.60
CA LEU A 136 -11.48 -8.72 0.52
C LEU A 136 -11.12 -8.33 -0.92
N THR A 137 -10.33 -7.29 -1.05
CA THR A 137 -9.46 -7.01 -2.19
C THR A 137 -8.03 -6.84 -1.66
N PHE A 138 -7.05 -6.99 -2.52
CA PHE A 138 -5.65 -6.84 -2.16
C PHE A 138 -5.03 -5.67 -2.91
N GLU A 139 -4.31 -4.85 -2.18
CA GLU A 139 -3.45 -3.80 -2.71
C GLU A 139 -2.01 -4.20 -2.40
N PRO A 140 -1.20 -4.54 -3.43
CA PRO A 140 0.20 -4.85 -3.23
C PRO A 140 0.88 -3.69 -2.49
N LYS A 141 1.78 -4.01 -1.59
CA LYS A 141 2.73 -3.03 -1.08
C LYS A 141 3.43 -2.48 -2.32
N SER A 142 3.16 -1.21 -2.66
CA SER A 142 3.93 -0.57 -3.71
C SER A 142 5.39 -0.85 -3.36
N ALA A 143 6.11 -1.49 -4.28
CA ALA A 143 7.55 -1.57 -4.12
C ALA A 143 7.95 -0.15 -3.76
N GLU A 144 8.41 0.08 -2.53
CA GLU A 144 9.06 1.33 -2.19
C GLU A 144 10.00 1.50 -3.36
N GLN A 145 9.79 2.56 -4.12
CA GLN A 145 10.67 2.85 -5.22
C GLN A 145 11.99 3.14 -4.52
N HIS A 146 12.78 2.08 -4.29
CA HIS A 146 14.14 2.21 -3.83
C HIS A 146 14.83 3.01 -4.91
N GLU A 147 14.88 4.32 -4.71
CA GLU A 147 15.75 5.16 -5.51
C GLU A 147 17.17 4.64 -5.26
N GLN A 148 17.73 4.04 -6.29
CA GLN A 148 19.11 3.61 -6.28
C GLN A 148 19.89 4.66 -7.06
N THR A 149 20.92 5.17 -6.45
CA THR A 149 21.88 6.05 -7.13
C THR A 149 22.90 5.19 -7.83
N ALA A 150 23.02 5.36 -9.16
CA ALA A 150 24.06 4.76 -9.96
C ALA A 150 24.98 5.86 -10.49
N ILE A 151 26.30 5.66 -10.37
CA ILE A 151 27.31 6.59 -10.86
C ILE A 151 27.89 6.01 -12.14
N PHE A 152 27.82 6.77 -13.22
CA PHE A 152 28.37 6.38 -14.51
C PHE A 152 29.46 7.37 -14.92
N ALA A 153 30.59 6.85 -15.38
CA ALA A 153 31.64 7.66 -16.01
C ALA A 153 31.45 7.68 -17.52
N GLY A 154 31.46 8.85 -18.10
CA GLY A 154 31.30 9.04 -19.55
C GLY A 154 32.17 10.20 -20.07
N GLY A 155 32.48 10.23 -21.34
CA GLY A 155 33.37 11.25 -21.92
C GLY A 155 32.79 12.67 -21.88
N CYS A 156 31.66 12.89 -22.53
CA CYS A 156 30.98 14.19 -22.50
C CYS A 156 29.72 14.11 -21.64
N PHE A 157 29.76 14.71 -20.46
CA PHE A 157 28.66 14.62 -19.52
C PHE A 157 27.31 15.19 -20.01
N TRP A 158 27.32 16.19 -20.89
CA TRP A 158 26.12 16.72 -21.54
C TRP A 158 25.37 15.67 -22.34
N GLY A 159 26.10 14.83 -23.11
CA GLY A 159 25.51 13.75 -23.88
C GLY A 159 24.98 12.63 -23.00
N VAL A 160 25.71 12.30 -21.95
CA VAL A 160 25.32 11.27 -20.97
C VAL A 160 24.08 11.70 -20.21
N GLU A 161 24.04 12.92 -19.70
CA GLU A 161 22.87 13.50 -19.02
C GLU A 161 21.62 13.47 -19.92
N TYR A 162 21.77 13.93 -21.19
CA TYR A 162 20.68 13.93 -22.14
C TYR A 162 20.14 12.53 -22.43
N MET A 163 21.00 11.53 -22.54
CA MET A 163 20.57 10.15 -22.78
C MET A 163 19.85 9.57 -21.58
N PHE A 164 20.41 9.69 -20.39
CA PHE A 164 19.82 9.12 -19.18
C PHE A 164 18.52 9.83 -18.77
N SER A 165 18.37 11.14 -18.99
CA SER A 165 17.13 11.88 -18.68
C SER A 165 15.90 11.37 -19.44
N ARG A 166 16.11 10.63 -20.53
CA ARG A 166 15.05 10.04 -21.35
C ARG A 166 14.80 8.56 -21.09
N MET A 167 15.57 7.94 -20.22
CA MET A 167 15.39 6.53 -19.91
C MET A 167 14.20 6.33 -18.96
N PRO A 168 13.31 5.38 -19.24
CA PRO A 168 12.25 5.01 -18.33
C PRO A 168 12.83 4.58 -16.97
N GLY A 169 12.30 5.13 -15.89
CA GLY A 169 12.75 4.81 -14.51
C GLY A 169 13.81 5.76 -13.96
N VAL A 170 14.42 6.62 -14.76
CA VAL A 170 15.32 7.67 -14.28
C VAL A 170 14.50 8.85 -13.76
N ARG A 171 14.69 9.22 -12.49
CA ARG A 171 13.96 10.31 -11.84
C ARG A 171 14.70 11.63 -11.85
N SER A 172 16.00 11.58 -11.59
CA SER A 172 16.89 12.74 -11.60
C SER A 172 18.26 12.35 -12.08
N ILE A 173 18.96 13.29 -12.65
CA ILE A 173 20.38 13.15 -13.06
C ILE A 173 21.09 14.38 -12.56
N GLU A 174 22.29 14.16 -12.04
CA GLU A 174 23.22 15.20 -11.68
C GLU A 174 24.55 14.90 -12.39
N ALA A 175 24.99 15.84 -13.23
CA ALA A 175 26.28 15.75 -13.89
C ALA A 175 27.34 16.45 -13.05
N GLY A 176 28.49 15.80 -12.83
CA GLY A 176 29.53 16.34 -11.99
C GLY A 176 30.84 15.58 -12.13
N TYR A 177 31.81 15.98 -11.33
CA TYR A 177 33.13 15.34 -11.22
C TYR A 177 33.19 14.54 -9.93
N THR A 178 33.83 13.38 -9.98
CA THR A 178 34.02 12.52 -8.80
C THR A 178 35.38 11.85 -8.80
N GLY A 179 35.85 11.45 -7.63
CA GLY A 179 37.11 10.71 -7.46
C GLY A 179 38.37 11.57 -7.35
N GLY A 180 38.26 12.90 -7.41
CA GLY A 180 39.34 13.84 -7.19
C GLY A 180 39.52 14.21 -5.72
N HIS A 181 40.58 15.01 -5.43
CA HIS A 181 40.87 15.53 -4.09
C HIS A 181 40.41 16.99 -3.89
N THR A 182 39.95 17.65 -4.96
CA THR A 182 39.47 19.04 -4.95
C THR A 182 37.98 19.07 -4.71
N GLU A 183 37.52 19.83 -3.71
CA GLU A 183 36.10 20.05 -3.48
C GLU A 183 35.55 21.06 -4.48
N ASN A 184 34.45 20.72 -5.16
CA ASN A 184 33.77 21.54 -6.17
C ASN A 184 34.72 22.10 -7.27
N PRO A 185 35.46 21.22 -7.97
CA PRO A 185 36.42 21.68 -8.98
C PRO A 185 35.69 22.32 -10.16
N THR A 186 36.31 23.35 -10.73
CA THR A 186 35.89 23.92 -12.01
C THR A 186 36.30 23.02 -13.19
N TYR A 187 35.69 23.24 -14.34
CA TYR A 187 36.01 22.51 -15.57
C TYR A 187 37.53 22.62 -15.92
N GLU A 188 38.10 23.81 -15.74
CA GLU A 188 39.50 24.10 -16.04
C GLU A 188 40.48 23.40 -15.08
N GLU A 189 40.06 23.11 -13.84
CA GLU A 189 40.85 22.37 -12.86
C GLU A 189 40.84 20.86 -13.09
N VAL A 190 39.91 20.35 -13.90
CA VAL A 190 39.76 18.90 -14.16
C VAL A 190 40.33 18.53 -15.52
N CYS A 191 40.44 19.44 -16.48
CA CYS A 191 41.05 19.26 -17.80
C CYS A 191 42.52 19.67 -17.81
#